data_547eb6c48e486743c49b5ae6dfb07896
#
_entry.id   547eb6c48e486743c49b5ae6dfb07896
#
_cell.length_a   1.000
_cell.length_b   1.000
_cell.length_c   1.000
_cell.angle_alpha   90.00
_cell.angle_beta   90.00
_cell.angle_gamma   90.00
#
_symmetry.space_group_name_H-M   'P 1'
#
loop_
_entity.id
_entity.type
_entity.pdbx_description
1 polymer ?
#
loop_
_entity_poly.entity_id
_entity_poly.type
_entity_poly.pdbx_seq_one_letter_code
_entity_poly.pdbx_strand_id
1 'polypeptide(L)'
;MNRSYNFDSAAGLDYSVDVTTGYGERVRIASLAGGKPFSEDSTYTVAMTSYRASGGGGLLFRGAGLSPEEADSRITGRYEEMRVLLYNWLKDNGEFRMASFSDPAIIGQWKFVPESAEALIRNDMELLFGK
;
A
#
# COMPACT_ATOMS: atom_id res chain seq x y z
N MET A 1 6.09 -2.37 18.91
CA MET A 1 6.54 -3.07 17.70
C MET A 1 5.31 -3.33 16.82
N ASN A 2 5.26 -2.81 15.58
CA ASN A 2 4.17 -3.16 14.67
C ASN A 2 4.35 -4.61 14.20
N ARG A 3 3.25 -5.34 14.15
CA ARG A 3 3.27 -6.71 13.65
C ARG A 3 3.36 -6.70 12.13
N SER A 4 4.05 -7.70 11.55
CA SER A 4 4.28 -7.80 10.09
C SER A 4 3.00 -7.70 9.24
N TYR A 5 1.88 -8.21 9.73
CA TYR A 5 0.59 -8.11 9.03
C TYR A 5 -0.03 -6.70 8.97
N ASN A 6 0.59 -5.73 9.63
CA ASN A 6 0.23 -4.32 9.51
C ASN A 6 1.07 -3.56 8.49
N PHE A 7 1.94 -4.25 7.76
CA PHE A 7 2.66 -3.66 6.63
C PHE A 7 1.71 -3.64 5.42
N ASP A 8 1.40 -2.45 4.95
CA ASP A 8 0.64 -2.26 3.73
C ASP A 8 1.56 -1.75 2.62
N SER A 9 1.40 -2.28 1.41
CA SER A 9 1.99 -1.70 0.21
C SER A 9 0.97 -0.81 -0.50
N ALA A 10 1.45 0.22 -1.19
CA ALA A 10 0.63 1.09 -1.99
C ALA A 10 0.72 0.71 -3.47
N ALA A 11 -0.41 0.71 -4.17
CA ALA A 11 -0.47 0.68 -5.62
C ALA A 11 -0.71 2.09 -6.16
N GLY A 12 -0.26 2.35 -7.38
CA GLY A 12 -0.37 3.67 -8.02
C GLY A 12 0.82 4.61 -7.77
N LEU A 13 1.85 4.13 -7.08
CA LEU A 13 3.06 4.89 -6.73
C LEU A 13 4.33 4.12 -7.07
N ASP A 14 5.37 4.87 -7.45
CA ASP A 14 6.75 4.39 -7.45
C ASP A 14 7.46 4.94 -6.20
N TYR A 15 7.92 4.06 -5.31
CA TYR A 15 8.51 4.49 -4.04
C TYR A 15 9.57 3.53 -3.52
N SER A 16 10.35 3.99 -2.56
CA SER A 16 11.28 3.16 -1.81
C SER A 16 11.01 3.21 -0.30
N VAL A 17 11.38 2.14 0.38
CA VAL A 17 11.32 2.03 1.84
C VAL A 17 12.75 1.92 2.36
N ASP A 18 13.26 3.01 2.95
CA ASP A 18 14.59 3.07 3.52
C ASP A 18 14.58 2.50 4.94
N VAL A 19 15.14 1.31 5.11
CA VAL A 19 15.16 0.62 6.40
C VAL A 19 16.21 1.19 7.37
N THR A 20 17.10 2.07 6.90
CA THR A 20 18.15 2.69 7.72
C THR A 20 17.66 3.95 8.43
N THR A 21 16.55 4.52 7.98
CA THR A 21 15.97 5.74 8.57
C THR A 21 15.00 5.45 9.72
N GLY A 22 14.69 6.48 10.48
CA GLY A 22 13.79 6.41 11.62
C GLY A 22 12.32 6.14 11.23
N TYR A 23 11.53 5.88 12.25
CA TYR A 23 10.08 5.73 12.08
C TYR A 23 9.46 7.04 11.58
N GLY A 24 8.63 6.96 10.53
CA GLY A 24 8.01 8.11 9.87
C GLY A 24 8.80 8.67 8.67
N GLU A 25 10.08 8.31 8.51
CA GLU A 25 10.96 8.86 7.46
C GLU A 25 11.38 7.83 6.40
N ARG A 26 10.80 6.62 6.47
CA ARG A 26 11.26 5.48 5.65
C ARG A 26 10.76 5.49 4.22
N VAL A 27 9.59 6.07 3.97
CA VAL A 27 8.96 6.04 2.64
C VAL A 27 9.39 7.27 1.85
N ARG A 28 9.91 7.05 0.64
CA ARG A 28 10.26 8.09 -0.31
C ARG A 28 9.52 7.84 -1.61
N ILE A 29 8.55 8.68 -1.92
CA ILE A 29 7.77 8.61 -3.17
C ILE A 29 8.58 9.28 -4.27
N ALA A 30 8.84 8.53 -5.34
CA ALA A 30 9.56 9.04 -6.52
C ALA A 30 8.60 9.63 -7.55
N SER A 31 7.47 8.96 -7.80
CA SER A 31 6.46 9.38 -8.77
C SER A 31 5.13 8.69 -8.51
N LEU A 32 4.09 9.12 -9.20
CA LEU A 32 2.92 8.27 -9.44
C LEU A 32 3.33 7.15 -10.42
N ALA A 33 2.58 6.05 -10.42
CA ALA A 33 2.79 4.95 -11.36
C ALA A 33 2.80 5.46 -12.82
N GLY A 34 3.67 4.85 -13.63
CA GLY A 34 3.88 5.31 -15.01
C GLY A 34 4.71 6.59 -15.13
N GLY A 35 5.47 6.96 -14.09
CA GLY A 35 6.41 8.08 -14.12
C GLY A 35 5.79 9.47 -14.06
N LYS A 36 4.50 9.59 -13.74
CA LYS A 36 3.85 10.89 -13.59
C LYS A 36 4.35 11.61 -12.33
N PRO A 37 4.54 12.94 -12.37
CA PRO A 37 5.01 13.68 -11.20
C PRO A 37 4.10 13.50 -9.97
N PHE A 38 4.70 13.26 -8.82
CA PHE A 38 4.05 13.32 -7.52
C PHE A 38 4.30 14.71 -6.91
N SER A 39 3.29 15.28 -6.25
CA SER A 39 3.41 16.55 -5.52
C SER A 39 2.79 16.41 -4.13
N GLU A 40 3.53 16.80 -3.11
CA GLU A 40 3.04 16.80 -1.73
C GLU A 40 1.91 17.84 -1.51
N ASP A 41 1.86 18.88 -2.34
CA ASP A 41 0.81 19.92 -2.27
C ASP A 41 -0.49 19.53 -2.99
N SER A 42 -0.52 18.37 -3.64
CA SER A 42 -1.70 17.88 -4.36
C SER A 42 -2.57 16.97 -3.50
N THR A 43 -3.86 16.96 -3.81
CA THR A 43 -4.80 16.03 -3.19
C THR A 43 -4.97 14.79 -4.05
N TYR A 44 -4.89 13.61 -3.42
CA TYR A 44 -5.06 12.33 -4.09
C TYR A 44 -6.19 11.55 -3.45
N THR A 45 -6.96 10.82 -4.27
CA THR A 45 -7.95 9.87 -3.78
C THR A 45 -7.32 8.49 -3.64
N VAL A 46 -7.45 7.89 -2.47
CA VAL A 46 -6.88 6.57 -2.14
C VAL A 46 -8.01 5.60 -1.83
N ALA A 47 -8.01 4.45 -2.51
CA ALA A 47 -8.88 3.33 -2.16
C ALA A 47 -8.22 2.49 -1.06
N MET A 48 -8.96 2.17 -0.01
CA MET A 48 -8.50 1.31 1.08
C MET A 48 -9.65 0.49 1.66
N THR A 49 -9.32 -0.53 2.44
CA THR A 49 -10.36 -1.32 3.13
C THR A 49 -11.05 -0.49 4.22
N SER A 50 -12.31 -0.81 4.53
CA SER A 50 -13.05 -0.19 5.63
C SER A 50 -12.33 -0.34 6.97
N TYR A 51 -11.65 -1.47 7.20
CA TYR A 51 -10.81 -1.68 8.38
C TYR A 51 -9.71 -0.62 8.50
N ARG A 52 -9.00 -0.30 7.41
CA ARG A 52 -7.97 0.73 7.40
C ARG A 52 -8.57 2.13 7.53
N ALA A 53 -9.65 2.40 6.82
CA ALA A 53 -10.36 3.68 6.90
C ALA A 53 -10.89 4.00 8.31
N SER A 54 -11.25 2.96 9.08
CA SER A 54 -11.67 3.10 10.49
C SER A 54 -10.50 3.11 11.48
N GLY A 55 -9.27 3.31 11.02
CA GLY A 55 -8.09 3.41 11.87
C GLY A 55 -7.40 2.08 12.20
N GLY A 56 -7.85 0.96 11.61
CA GLY A 56 -7.25 -0.35 11.80
C GLY A 56 -5.75 -0.36 11.46
N GLY A 57 -4.92 -0.97 12.33
CA GLY A 57 -3.47 -0.94 12.23
C GLY A 57 -2.82 0.39 12.61
N GLY A 58 -3.61 1.45 12.85
CA GLY A 58 -3.13 2.76 13.29
C GLY A 58 -2.49 3.61 12.20
N LEU A 59 -2.66 3.27 10.92
CA LEU A 59 -2.04 4.00 9.80
C LEU A 59 -2.55 5.43 9.71
N LEU A 60 -3.88 5.64 9.75
CA LEU A 60 -4.46 6.97 9.68
C LEU A 60 -4.26 7.75 10.98
N PHE A 61 -4.57 7.15 12.13
CA PHE A 61 -4.58 7.89 13.39
C PHE A 61 -3.18 8.13 13.95
N ARG A 62 -2.34 7.11 14.01
CA ARG A 62 -0.96 7.24 14.51
C ARG A 62 0.05 7.61 13.43
N GLY A 63 -0.15 7.11 12.21
CA GLY A 63 0.75 7.35 11.09
C GLY A 63 0.52 8.73 10.47
N ALA A 64 -0.71 9.06 10.10
CA ALA A 64 -1.06 10.33 9.48
C ALA A 64 -1.53 11.40 10.48
N GLY A 65 -1.67 11.06 11.77
CA GLY A 65 -2.06 12.01 12.82
C GLY A 65 -3.51 12.49 12.74
N LEU A 66 -4.38 11.77 12.02
CA LEU A 66 -5.78 12.17 11.86
C LEU A 66 -6.61 11.78 13.09
N SER A 67 -7.57 12.62 13.47
CA SER A 67 -8.66 12.20 14.37
C SER A 67 -9.65 11.29 13.62
N PRO A 68 -10.48 10.52 14.35
CA PRO A 68 -11.56 9.73 13.72
C PRO A 68 -12.51 10.59 12.89
N GLU A 69 -12.87 11.77 13.38
CA GLU A 69 -13.78 12.72 12.73
C GLU A 69 -13.15 13.27 11.43
N GLU A 70 -11.87 13.62 11.47
CA GLU A 70 -11.14 14.08 10.28
C GLU A 70 -11.03 12.99 9.22
N ALA A 71 -10.75 11.74 9.63
CA ALA A 71 -10.68 10.61 8.71
C ALA A 71 -12.03 10.35 8.06
N ASP A 72 -13.15 10.37 8.83
CA ASP A 72 -14.49 10.18 8.28
C ASP A 72 -14.90 11.31 7.33
N SER A 73 -14.57 12.56 7.65
CA SER A 73 -14.87 13.72 6.80
C SER A 73 -14.16 13.70 5.44
N ARG A 74 -13.07 12.95 5.33
CA ARG A 74 -12.30 12.79 4.07
C ARG A 74 -12.82 11.67 3.17
N ILE A 75 -13.81 10.89 3.61
CA ILE A 75 -14.36 9.80 2.80
C ILE A 75 -15.24 10.39 1.69
N THR A 76 -14.80 10.20 0.45
CA THR A 76 -15.49 10.70 -0.75
C THR A 76 -16.39 9.65 -1.40
N GLY A 77 -16.26 8.37 -1.03
CA GLY A 77 -17.09 7.28 -1.54
C GLY A 77 -16.98 6.01 -0.71
N ARG A 78 -18.05 5.23 -0.72
CA ARG A 78 -18.09 3.89 -0.10
C ARG A 78 -18.55 2.90 -1.15
N TYR A 79 -17.88 1.77 -1.23
CA TYR A 79 -18.12 0.72 -2.20
C TYR A 79 -18.49 -0.58 -1.49
N GLU A 80 -18.89 -1.58 -2.26
CA GLU A 80 -19.18 -2.92 -1.76
C GLU A 80 -17.96 -3.59 -1.14
N GLU A 81 -18.17 -4.65 -0.38
CA GLU A 81 -17.09 -5.44 0.19
C GLU A 81 -16.14 -5.96 -0.90
N MET A 82 -14.84 -6.02 -0.60
CA MET A 82 -13.80 -6.52 -1.52
C MET A 82 -14.15 -7.89 -2.13
N ARG A 83 -14.76 -8.79 -1.34
CA ARG A 83 -15.18 -10.11 -1.85
C ARG A 83 -16.24 -10.03 -2.91
N VAL A 84 -17.19 -9.10 -2.80
CA VAL A 84 -18.25 -8.88 -3.79
C VAL A 84 -17.66 -8.28 -5.06
N LEU A 85 -16.75 -7.30 -4.93
CA LEU A 85 -16.04 -6.72 -6.08
C LEU A 85 -15.24 -7.79 -6.84
N LEU A 86 -14.49 -8.65 -6.14
CA LEU A 86 -13.75 -9.75 -6.74
C LEU A 86 -14.65 -10.79 -7.40
N TYR A 87 -15.77 -11.14 -6.75
CA TYR A 87 -16.74 -12.06 -7.33
C TYR A 87 -17.35 -11.52 -8.61
N ASN A 88 -17.81 -10.28 -8.62
CA ASN A 88 -18.38 -9.63 -9.79
C ASN A 88 -17.34 -9.55 -10.92
N TRP A 89 -16.11 -9.16 -10.59
CA TRP A 89 -15.03 -9.12 -11.57
C TRP A 89 -14.75 -10.49 -12.18
N LEU A 90 -14.68 -11.57 -11.38
CA LEU A 90 -14.50 -12.93 -11.86
C LEU A 90 -15.67 -13.41 -12.72
N LYS A 91 -16.89 -13.05 -12.35
CA LYS A 91 -18.09 -13.37 -13.12
C LYS A 91 -18.04 -12.75 -14.51
N ASP A 92 -17.56 -11.50 -14.60
CA ASP A 92 -17.53 -10.75 -15.87
C ASP A 92 -16.33 -11.13 -16.75
N ASN A 93 -15.20 -11.53 -16.15
CA ASN A 93 -13.96 -11.82 -16.86
C ASN A 93 -13.62 -13.33 -16.95
N GLY A 94 -14.30 -14.19 -16.22
CA GLY A 94 -14.18 -15.65 -16.26
C GLY A 94 -12.98 -16.23 -15.51
N GLU A 95 -11.84 -15.55 -15.46
CA GLU A 95 -10.63 -16.03 -14.81
C GLU A 95 -9.80 -14.89 -14.22
N PHE A 96 -9.03 -15.19 -13.18
CA PHE A 96 -8.08 -14.27 -12.58
C PHE A 96 -6.67 -14.58 -13.07
N ARG A 97 -6.07 -13.68 -13.84
CA ARG A 97 -4.68 -13.78 -14.29
C ARG A 97 -3.83 -12.70 -13.64
N MET A 98 -2.74 -13.07 -13.01
CA MET A 98 -1.80 -12.10 -12.41
C MET A 98 -1.35 -11.03 -13.42
N ALA A 99 -1.14 -11.39 -14.69
CA ALA A 99 -0.76 -10.44 -15.73
C ALA A 99 -1.75 -9.29 -15.90
N SER A 100 -3.03 -9.49 -15.61
CA SER A 100 -4.06 -8.45 -15.68
C SER A 100 -3.95 -7.40 -14.56
N PHE A 101 -3.17 -7.69 -13.51
CA PHE A 101 -3.03 -6.86 -12.32
C PHE A 101 -1.59 -6.47 -12.02
N SER A 102 -0.64 -6.79 -12.92
CA SER A 102 0.79 -6.55 -12.73
C SER A 102 1.37 -5.50 -13.66
N ASP A 103 0.54 -4.68 -14.31
CA ASP A 103 1.01 -3.58 -15.14
C ASP A 103 1.70 -2.50 -14.28
N PRO A 104 3.03 -2.33 -14.37
CA PRO A 104 3.75 -1.34 -13.56
C PRO A 104 3.30 0.10 -13.82
N ALA A 105 2.73 0.37 -14.99
CA ALA A 105 2.20 1.70 -15.31
C ALA A 105 0.92 2.05 -14.53
N ILE A 106 0.27 1.04 -13.95
CA ILE A 106 -0.95 1.20 -13.14
C ILE A 106 -0.67 1.01 -11.66
N ILE A 107 0.04 -0.08 -11.31
CA ILE A 107 0.27 -0.42 -9.90
C ILE A 107 1.49 0.28 -9.31
N GLY A 108 2.44 0.73 -10.14
CA GLY A 108 3.71 1.26 -9.69
C GLY A 108 4.68 0.16 -9.22
N GLN A 109 5.83 0.60 -8.72
CA GLN A 109 6.87 -0.27 -8.20
C GLN A 109 7.41 0.26 -6.88
N TRP A 110 7.79 -0.66 -6.00
CA TRP A 110 8.48 -0.26 -4.78
C TRP A 110 9.58 -1.26 -4.39
N LYS A 111 10.55 -0.79 -3.63
CA LYS A 111 11.67 -1.60 -3.16
C LYS A 111 12.17 -1.17 -1.81
N PHE A 112 12.85 -2.07 -1.13
CA PHE A 112 13.64 -1.70 0.04
C PHE A 112 14.98 -1.08 -0.37
N VAL A 113 15.45 -0.13 0.41
CA VAL A 113 16.80 0.43 0.29
C VAL A 113 17.45 0.46 1.68
N PRO A 114 18.80 0.28 1.78
CA PRO A 114 19.72 -0.04 0.70
C PRO A 114 19.47 -1.45 0.13
N GLU A 115 19.98 -1.72 -1.08
CA GLU A 115 19.80 -3.03 -1.75
C GLU A 115 20.29 -4.22 -0.91
N SER A 116 21.31 -4.01 -0.08
CA SER A 116 21.79 -5.02 0.89
C SER A 116 20.73 -5.46 1.90
N ALA A 117 19.75 -4.61 2.20
CA ALA A 117 18.66 -4.96 3.11
C ALA A 117 17.69 -5.99 2.50
N GLU A 118 17.54 -6.01 1.19
CA GLU A 118 16.68 -6.98 0.50
C GLU A 118 17.19 -8.41 0.69
N ALA A 119 18.51 -8.61 0.66
CA ALA A 119 19.11 -9.92 0.92
C ALA A 119 18.85 -10.39 2.36
N LEU A 120 18.93 -9.49 3.34
CA LEU A 120 18.64 -9.82 4.74
C LEU A 120 17.16 -10.17 4.94
N ILE A 121 16.27 -9.41 4.32
CA ILE A 121 14.82 -9.67 4.37
C ILE A 121 14.51 -11.04 3.77
N ARG A 122 15.15 -11.40 2.67
CA ARG A 122 15.00 -12.71 2.02
C ARG A 122 15.43 -13.86 2.92
N ASN A 123 16.56 -13.70 3.61
CA ASN A 123 17.03 -14.67 4.60
C ASN A 123 16.08 -14.81 5.79
N ASP A 124 15.53 -13.70 6.28
CA ASP A 124 14.53 -13.70 7.35
C ASP A 124 13.23 -14.39 6.92
N MET A 125 12.81 -14.22 5.67
CA MET A 125 11.65 -14.89 5.10
C MET A 125 11.86 -16.42 5.01
N GLU A 126 13.05 -16.87 4.62
CA GLU A 126 13.40 -18.30 4.63
C GLU A 126 13.39 -18.88 6.05
N LEU A 127 13.96 -18.16 7.01
CA LEU A 127 13.97 -18.57 8.43
C LEU A 127 12.56 -18.64 9.03
N LEU A 128 11.68 -17.69 8.70
CA LEU A 128 10.34 -17.59 9.29
C LEU A 128 9.31 -18.51 8.62
N PHE A 129 9.45 -18.77 7.33
CA PHE A 129 8.43 -19.44 6.53
C PHE A 129 8.92 -20.72 5.83
N GLY A 130 10.19 -21.06 5.93
CA GLY A 130 10.75 -22.36 5.50
C GLY A 130 10.63 -22.62 3.99
N LYS A 131 10.72 -21.59 3.15
CA LYS A 131 10.67 -21.71 1.70
C LYS A 131 11.89 -21.08 1.06
#